data_abc4057ca55d3128fc1bd8d5f927032a
#
_entry.id   abc4057ca55d3128fc1bd8d5f927032a
#
_cell.length_a   1.000
_cell.length_b   1.000
_cell.length_c   1.000
_cell.angle_alpha   90.00
_cell.angle_beta   90.00
_cell.angle_gamma   90.00
#
_symmetry.space_group_name_H-M   'P 1'
#
loop_
_entity.id
_entity.type
_entity.pdbx_description
1 polymer ?
#
loop_
_entity_poly.entity_id
_entity_poly.type
_entity_poly.pdbx_seq_one_letter_code
_entity_poly.pdbx_strand_id
1 'polypeptide(L)'
;MIRQRWIAAAVAAAVIGMNLTGCSAGGRAEQDETQPGGTGLAGSETDTESGSLKEITFVLDWTPNTNHTGLYVAREKGYFKEEGLDVKIVQPPEDGAVVLVASGKAQFGMSFQDSLAPAVAGESAMPVTAVAAVIQHNTSGIVSRKGEGMDRPKGMEGKTYATWEMPIEKAMVKNVVESDGGDFGKVKLVPSTVTDEVSALRTKSVDSIWIFYAWAGVKMELEGLDTDYFAFADLNPAFDYYTPVIIANNPFLETDGETARAFLRAVSRGYEDAVKNPREAAEILCAAAPELDPELAAASQEYLADKYQADAARWGYIDPARWNAFYGWLNENQLLDTQIPENAGFSNDYLPQ
;
A
#
# COMPACT_ATOMS: atom_id res chain seq x y z
N MET A 1 35.14 -3.72 29.59
CA MET A 1 35.15 -5.19 29.77
C MET A 1 34.00 -5.57 30.68
N ILE A 2 32.80 -5.89 30.12
CA ILE A 2 31.75 -6.59 30.88
C ILE A 2 31.15 -7.58 29.90
N ARG A 3 31.31 -8.87 30.21
CA ARG A 3 30.81 -10.02 29.44
C ARG A 3 29.32 -10.23 29.78
N GLN A 4 28.44 -10.16 28.82
CA GLN A 4 27.08 -10.65 28.95
C GLN A 4 27.00 -12.13 28.58
N ARG A 5 26.43 -12.92 29.51
CA ARG A 5 26.24 -14.37 29.41
C ARG A 5 24.89 -14.64 28.73
N TRP A 6 24.95 -15.44 27.68
CA TRP A 6 23.76 -16.02 27.03
C TRP A 6 23.22 -17.18 27.85
N ILE A 7 21.95 -17.18 28.17
CA ILE A 7 21.23 -18.32 28.76
C ILE A 7 20.36 -18.90 27.62
N ALA A 8 20.75 -20.12 27.19
CA ALA A 8 19.95 -20.93 26.28
C ALA A 8 18.93 -21.73 27.08
N ALA A 9 17.64 -21.56 26.80
CA ALA A 9 16.58 -22.42 27.32
C ALA A 9 16.18 -23.44 26.27
N ALA A 10 16.48 -24.70 26.52
CA ALA A 10 16.03 -25.84 25.73
C ALA A 10 14.62 -26.25 26.16
N VAL A 11 13.68 -26.32 25.25
CA VAL A 11 12.35 -26.92 25.45
C VAL A 11 12.31 -28.27 24.75
N ALA A 12 12.13 -29.32 25.54
CA ALA A 12 11.99 -30.70 25.07
C ALA A 12 10.55 -30.96 24.59
N ALA A 13 10.39 -31.47 23.38
CA ALA A 13 9.12 -31.96 22.84
C ALA A 13 8.92 -33.43 23.23
N ALA A 14 7.82 -33.73 23.90
CA ALA A 14 7.38 -35.09 24.17
C ALA A 14 6.40 -35.55 23.10
N VAL A 15 6.76 -36.62 22.38
CA VAL A 15 5.92 -37.34 21.42
C VAL A 15 5.16 -38.41 22.19
N ILE A 16 3.82 -38.39 22.15
CA ILE A 16 3.00 -39.53 22.59
C ILE A 16 2.26 -40.06 21.37
N GLY A 17 2.66 -41.23 20.92
CA GLY A 17 1.96 -42.00 19.91
C GLY A 17 0.86 -42.85 20.57
N MET A 18 -0.31 -42.94 19.89
CA MET A 18 -1.31 -43.99 20.15
C MET A 18 -1.78 -44.57 18.82
N ASN A 19 -1.34 -45.82 18.62
CA ASN A 19 -1.94 -46.74 17.64
C ASN A 19 -3.21 -47.35 18.21
N LEU A 20 -4.25 -47.42 17.38
CA LEU A 20 -5.33 -48.40 17.59
C LEU A 20 -5.79 -48.93 16.21
N THR A 21 -5.47 -50.18 16.01
CA THR A 21 -5.97 -51.10 15.00
C THR A 21 -7.36 -51.59 15.33
N GLY A 22 -8.21 -51.76 14.32
CA GLY A 22 -9.46 -52.47 14.47
C GLY A 22 -10.03 -52.87 13.09
N CYS A 23 -9.97 -54.17 12.82
CA CYS A 23 -10.37 -54.87 11.63
C CYS A 23 -11.88 -55.17 11.58
N SER A 24 -12.36 -55.36 10.36
CA SER A 24 -13.09 -56.55 9.86
C SER A 24 -14.56 -56.45 9.44
N ALA A 25 -14.74 -56.98 8.27
CA ALA A 25 -15.78 -57.83 7.67
C ALA A 25 -17.08 -57.10 7.23
N GLY A 26 -17.52 -57.12 6.01
CA GLY A 26 -17.76 -58.30 5.12
C GLY A 26 -19.25 -58.35 4.82
N GLY A 27 -19.68 -58.27 3.59
CA GLY A 27 -21.08 -58.46 3.20
C GLY A 27 -21.30 -58.24 1.70
N ARG A 28 -21.44 -59.35 0.99
CA ARG A 28 -21.61 -59.55 -0.45
C ARG A 28 -23.04 -59.91 -0.71
N ALA A 29 -23.61 -59.50 -1.82
CA ALA A 29 -24.63 -60.11 -2.71
C ALA A 29 -25.57 -59.02 -3.25
N GLU A 30 -26.00 -58.99 -4.41
CA GLU A 30 -26.14 -59.73 -5.65
C GLU A 30 -27.11 -58.95 -6.53
N GLN A 31 -26.95 -59.13 -7.80
CA GLN A 31 -27.62 -58.62 -8.99
C GLN A 31 -29.16 -58.60 -8.96
N ASP A 32 -29.78 -57.65 -9.66
CA ASP A 32 -30.76 -58.02 -10.71
C ASP A 32 -30.91 -56.94 -11.80
N GLU A 33 -30.98 -57.40 -13.03
CA GLU A 33 -31.17 -56.64 -14.26
C GLU A 33 -32.64 -56.28 -14.45
N THR A 34 -32.91 -55.12 -15.09
CA THR A 34 -33.85 -55.05 -16.24
C THR A 34 -33.85 -53.63 -16.85
N GLN A 35 -33.47 -53.51 -18.11
CA GLN A 35 -33.87 -52.44 -19.05
C GLN A 35 -35.26 -52.84 -19.67
N PRO A 36 -36.03 -51.92 -20.31
CA PRO A 36 -35.58 -51.07 -21.43
C PRO A 36 -36.31 -49.72 -21.63
N GLY A 37 -35.66 -48.82 -22.36
CA GLY A 37 -36.28 -48.06 -23.45
C GLY A 37 -36.91 -46.69 -23.13
N GLY A 38 -36.26 -45.62 -23.67
CA GLY A 38 -36.85 -44.30 -23.79
C GLY A 38 -35.94 -43.31 -24.49
N THR A 39 -36.14 -43.18 -25.79
CA THR A 39 -35.55 -42.12 -26.65
C THR A 39 -35.94 -40.73 -26.18
N GLY A 40 -34.98 -39.79 -26.13
CA GLY A 40 -35.30 -38.38 -25.87
C GLY A 40 -34.12 -37.44 -25.89
N LEU A 41 -33.87 -36.85 -27.05
CA LEU A 41 -33.29 -35.52 -27.28
C LEU A 41 -31.98 -35.12 -26.57
N ALA A 42 -30.95 -35.11 -27.37
CA ALA A 42 -29.69 -34.40 -27.10
C ALA A 42 -29.96 -32.89 -26.89
N GLY A 43 -29.97 -32.48 -25.63
CA GLY A 43 -29.73 -31.13 -25.24
C GLY A 43 -28.21 -30.94 -25.16
N SER A 44 -27.66 -30.14 -26.07
CA SER A 44 -26.29 -29.65 -25.98
C SER A 44 -26.22 -28.79 -24.71
N GLU A 45 -25.86 -29.40 -23.61
CA GLU A 45 -25.31 -28.65 -22.48
C GLU A 45 -23.92 -28.20 -22.95
N THR A 46 -23.79 -26.92 -23.29
CA THR A 46 -22.50 -26.25 -23.33
C THR A 46 -21.98 -26.24 -21.90
N ASP A 47 -21.16 -27.24 -21.56
CA ASP A 47 -20.26 -27.15 -20.43
C ASP A 47 -19.40 -25.93 -20.65
N THR A 48 -19.81 -24.79 -20.08
CA THR A 48 -18.91 -23.72 -19.75
C THR A 48 -17.95 -24.33 -18.74
N GLU A 49 -16.75 -24.71 -19.18
CA GLU A 49 -15.62 -24.96 -18.29
C GLU A 49 -15.56 -23.78 -17.33
N SER A 50 -15.99 -24.00 -16.09
CA SER A 50 -15.70 -23.11 -14.96
C SER A 50 -14.19 -23.19 -14.76
N GLY A 51 -13.43 -22.43 -15.55
CA GLY A 51 -12.01 -22.30 -15.38
C GLY A 51 -11.74 -21.87 -13.95
N SER A 52 -10.85 -22.58 -13.24
CA SER A 52 -10.45 -22.20 -11.89
C SER A 52 -9.89 -20.77 -11.94
N LEU A 53 -10.38 -19.89 -11.05
CA LEU A 53 -9.85 -18.53 -10.91
C LEU A 53 -8.36 -18.59 -10.58
N LYS A 54 -7.59 -17.68 -11.16
CA LYS A 54 -6.17 -17.58 -10.90
C LYS A 54 -5.91 -16.85 -9.59
N GLU A 55 -5.21 -17.49 -8.68
CA GLU A 55 -4.86 -16.88 -7.39
C GLU A 55 -3.81 -15.79 -7.56
N ILE A 56 -4.09 -14.61 -6.97
CA ILE A 56 -3.19 -13.46 -6.88
C ILE A 56 -3.12 -13.02 -5.43
N THR A 57 -1.91 -12.82 -4.93
CA THR A 57 -1.69 -12.21 -3.61
C THR A 57 -1.29 -10.75 -3.81
N PHE A 58 -2.03 -9.86 -3.13
CA PHE A 58 -1.73 -8.44 -3.00
C PHE A 58 -1.38 -8.13 -1.54
N VAL A 59 -0.21 -7.57 -1.28
CA VAL A 59 0.20 -7.15 0.07
C VAL A 59 0.03 -5.65 0.25
N LEU A 60 -0.63 -5.25 1.33
CA LEU A 60 -0.80 -3.85 1.71
C LEU A 60 0.52 -3.25 2.21
N ASP A 61 0.61 -1.92 2.30
CA ASP A 61 1.72 -1.17 2.93
C ASP A 61 1.51 -0.97 4.43
N TRP A 62 0.25 -0.96 4.88
CA TRP A 62 -0.17 -0.70 6.26
C TRP A 62 -1.49 -1.40 6.57
N THR A 63 -2.07 -1.13 7.74
CA THR A 63 -3.45 -1.51 8.03
C THR A 63 -4.40 -0.91 6.99
N PRO A 64 -5.55 -1.58 6.69
CA PRO A 64 -6.52 -1.07 5.73
C PRO A 64 -6.87 0.39 5.99
N ASN A 65 -6.90 1.19 4.93
CA ASN A 65 -7.29 2.59 4.94
C ASN A 65 -7.76 3.01 3.54
N THR A 66 -8.11 4.27 3.34
CA THR A 66 -8.69 4.73 2.08
C THR A 66 -7.74 4.67 0.88
N ASN A 67 -6.42 4.57 1.06
CA ASN A 67 -5.51 4.25 -0.06
C ASN A 67 -5.83 2.90 -0.71
N HIS A 68 -6.45 1.98 0.01
CA HIS A 68 -6.76 0.63 -0.46
C HIS A 68 -8.18 0.46 -1.00
N THR A 69 -9.02 1.50 -0.94
CA THR A 69 -10.46 1.39 -1.23
C THR A 69 -10.75 0.76 -2.58
N GLY A 70 -10.05 1.14 -3.64
CA GLY A 70 -10.28 0.58 -4.98
C GLY A 70 -10.06 -0.93 -5.07
N LEU A 71 -9.12 -1.49 -4.28
CA LEU A 71 -8.91 -2.94 -4.20
C LEU A 71 -10.11 -3.66 -3.57
N TYR A 72 -10.63 -3.10 -2.46
CA TYR A 72 -11.77 -3.68 -1.77
C TYR A 72 -13.05 -3.54 -2.58
N VAL A 73 -13.25 -2.42 -3.28
CA VAL A 73 -14.35 -2.22 -4.23
C VAL A 73 -14.27 -3.22 -5.39
N ALA A 74 -13.08 -3.41 -5.99
CA ALA A 74 -12.89 -4.37 -7.06
C ALA A 74 -13.20 -5.81 -6.63
N ARG A 75 -12.86 -6.17 -5.39
CA ARG A 75 -13.17 -7.47 -4.80
C ARG A 75 -14.65 -7.64 -4.55
N GLU A 76 -15.29 -6.70 -3.88
CA GLU A 76 -16.71 -6.76 -3.48
C GLU A 76 -17.65 -6.74 -4.69
N LYS A 77 -17.37 -5.86 -5.66
CA LYS A 77 -18.15 -5.77 -6.90
C LYS A 77 -17.84 -6.87 -7.92
N GLY A 78 -16.91 -7.79 -7.60
CA GLY A 78 -16.61 -8.96 -8.41
C GLY A 78 -15.73 -8.69 -9.63
N TYR A 79 -15.10 -7.51 -9.77
CA TYR A 79 -14.29 -7.15 -10.93
C TYR A 79 -13.08 -8.06 -11.12
N PHE A 80 -12.47 -8.53 -10.02
CA PHE A 80 -11.41 -9.55 -10.11
C PHE A 80 -11.92 -10.86 -10.68
N LYS A 81 -13.11 -11.31 -10.27
CA LYS A 81 -13.71 -12.56 -10.78
C LYS A 81 -14.07 -12.46 -12.26
N GLU A 82 -14.55 -11.31 -12.71
CA GLU A 82 -14.83 -11.04 -14.13
C GLU A 82 -13.57 -11.14 -14.99
N GLU A 83 -12.40 -10.80 -14.42
CA GLU A 83 -11.09 -10.94 -15.04
C GLU A 83 -10.44 -12.33 -14.81
N GLY A 84 -11.18 -13.29 -14.22
CA GLY A 84 -10.70 -14.64 -13.96
C GLY A 84 -9.75 -14.76 -12.76
N LEU A 85 -9.78 -13.80 -11.82
CA LEU A 85 -8.84 -13.73 -10.70
C LEU A 85 -9.52 -13.96 -9.35
N ASP A 86 -8.81 -14.68 -8.45
CA ASP A 86 -9.09 -14.73 -7.01
C ASP A 86 -8.00 -13.98 -6.27
N VAL A 87 -8.32 -12.77 -5.77
CA VAL A 87 -7.33 -11.86 -5.18
C VAL A 87 -7.39 -11.92 -3.66
N LYS A 88 -6.28 -12.38 -3.07
CA LYS A 88 -6.04 -12.38 -1.62
C LYS A 88 -5.33 -11.08 -1.22
N ILE A 89 -6.01 -10.24 -0.45
CA ILE A 89 -5.44 -9.01 0.12
C ILE A 89 -4.92 -9.35 1.52
N VAL A 90 -3.62 -9.16 1.73
CA VAL A 90 -2.94 -9.51 2.99
C VAL A 90 -2.24 -8.29 3.59
N GLN A 91 -2.11 -8.27 4.91
CA GLN A 91 -1.36 -7.23 5.60
C GLN A 91 0.15 -7.40 5.40
N PRO A 92 0.95 -6.32 5.49
CA PRO A 92 2.38 -6.40 5.30
C PRO A 92 3.03 -7.19 6.44
N PRO A 93 4.08 -7.98 6.12
CA PRO A 93 4.97 -8.53 7.15
C PRO A 93 5.85 -7.42 7.74
N GLU A 94 6.58 -7.74 8.80
CA GLU A 94 7.52 -6.81 9.46
C GLU A 94 8.57 -6.24 8.48
N ASP A 95 9.02 -7.06 7.51
CA ASP A 95 9.99 -6.66 6.47
C ASP A 95 9.37 -5.77 5.35
N GLY A 96 8.06 -5.54 5.39
CA GLY A 96 7.35 -4.68 4.44
C GLY A 96 6.94 -5.35 3.13
N ALA A 97 6.14 -4.62 2.35
CA ALA A 97 5.55 -5.12 1.10
C ALA A 97 6.58 -5.36 -0.01
N VAL A 98 7.59 -4.48 -0.15
CA VAL A 98 8.60 -4.55 -1.22
C VAL A 98 9.34 -5.89 -1.18
N VAL A 99 9.76 -6.34 0.01
CA VAL A 99 10.49 -7.60 0.19
C VAL A 99 9.60 -8.80 -0.17
N LEU A 100 8.32 -8.77 0.23
CA LEU A 100 7.40 -9.86 -0.07
C LEU A 100 7.13 -9.98 -1.58
N VAL A 101 6.94 -8.85 -2.26
CA VAL A 101 6.76 -8.80 -3.72
C VAL A 101 8.04 -9.21 -4.43
N ALA A 102 9.20 -8.68 -4.05
CA ALA A 102 10.48 -9.02 -4.64
C ALA A 102 10.79 -10.52 -4.57
N SER A 103 10.40 -11.18 -3.48
CA SER A 103 10.60 -12.63 -3.29
C SER A 103 9.63 -13.51 -4.11
N GLY A 104 8.65 -12.91 -4.80
CA GLY A 104 7.60 -13.62 -5.56
C GLY A 104 6.52 -14.28 -4.70
N LYS A 105 6.52 -14.05 -3.38
CA LYS A 105 5.47 -14.54 -2.47
C LYS A 105 4.15 -13.76 -2.60
N ALA A 106 4.22 -12.53 -3.11
CA ALA A 106 3.09 -11.76 -3.58
C ALA A 106 3.36 -11.30 -5.01
N GLN A 107 2.33 -11.29 -5.87
CA GLN A 107 2.44 -10.80 -7.23
C GLN A 107 2.45 -9.28 -7.25
N PHE A 108 1.67 -8.67 -6.37
CA PHE A 108 1.53 -7.22 -6.25
C PHE A 108 1.61 -6.77 -4.79
N GLY A 109 1.87 -5.49 -4.60
CA GLY A 109 1.80 -4.85 -3.29
C GLY A 109 1.62 -3.36 -3.38
N MET A 110 1.30 -2.74 -2.24
CA MET A 110 1.30 -1.29 -2.07
C MET A 110 2.67 -0.84 -1.55
N SER A 111 3.19 0.27 -2.07
CA SER A 111 4.43 0.87 -1.61
C SER A 111 4.46 2.36 -1.94
N PHE A 112 5.57 3.02 -1.68
CA PHE A 112 5.80 4.43 -1.94
C PHE A 112 7.02 4.62 -2.82
N GLN A 113 7.06 5.66 -3.64
CA GLN A 113 8.18 5.89 -4.55
C GLN A 113 9.51 6.10 -3.80
N ASP A 114 9.50 6.77 -2.66
CA ASP A 114 10.68 6.95 -1.79
C ASP A 114 11.18 5.63 -1.20
N SER A 115 10.26 4.75 -0.78
CA SER A 115 10.57 3.42 -0.27
C SER A 115 11.12 2.47 -1.35
N LEU A 116 10.76 2.71 -2.62
CA LEU A 116 11.31 1.98 -3.77
C LEU A 116 12.70 2.44 -4.16
N ALA A 117 13.09 3.67 -3.84
CA ALA A 117 14.35 4.25 -4.28
C ALA A 117 15.58 3.33 -4.05
N PRO A 118 15.80 2.74 -2.86
CA PRO A 118 16.90 1.80 -2.67
C PRO A 118 16.72 0.44 -3.39
N ALA A 119 15.50 0.10 -3.79
CA ALA A 119 15.19 -1.17 -4.44
C ALA A 119 15.30 -1.14 -5.98
N VAL A 120 15.40 0.04 -6.60
CA VAL A 120 15.41 0.18 -8.06
C VAL A 120 16.81 0.36 -8.66
N ALA A 121 17.85 0.56 -7.84
CA ALA A 121 19.22 0.74 -8.33
C ALA A 121 20.26 0.20 -7.35
N GLY A 122 21.48 -0.04 -7.87
CA GLY A 122 22.64 -0.48 -7.08
C GLY A 122 22.63 -1.95 -6.71
N GLU A 123 23.50 -2.32 -5.76
CA GLU A 123 23.68 -3.71 -5.30
C GLU A 123 22.46 -4.24 -4.54
N SER A 124 21.62 -3.34 -4.00
CA SER A 124 20.39 -3.66 -3.28
C SER A 124 19.16 -3.73 -4.18
N ALA A 125 19.32 -3.60 -5.50
CA ALA A 125 18.21 -3.65 -6.45
C ALA A 125 17.39 -4.94 -6.30
N MET A 126 16.08 -4.77 -6.25
CA MET A 126 15.11 -5.85 -6.10
C MET A 126 14.25 -5.98 -7.37
N PRO A 127 13.79 -7.19 -7.72
CA PRO A 127 12.98 -7.40 -8.92
C PRO A 127 11.53 -6.92 -8.73
N VAL A 128 11.35 -5.61 -8.58
CA VAL A 128 10.05 -4.95 -8.43
C VAL A 128 9.93 -3.74 -9.35
N THR A 129 8.72 -3.49 -9.84
CA THR A 129 8.39 -2.34 -10.70
C THR A 129 7.08 -1.74 -10.24
N ALA A 130 7.00 -0.41 -10.11
CA ALA A 130 5.75 0.32 -9.91
C ALA A 130 4.92 0.28 -11.20
N VAL A 131 3.67 -0.16 -11.10
CA VAL A 131 2.79 -0.41 -12.26
C VAL A 131 1.53 0.46 -12.26
N ALA A 132 1.25 1.17 -11.16
CA ALA A 132 0.19 2.16 -11.09
C ALA A 132 0.43 3.16 -9.95
N ALA A 133 0.12 4.43 -10.17
CA ALA A 133 -0.02 5.44 -9.12
C ALA A 133 -1.43 5.36 -8.52
N VAL A 134 -1.54 5.22 -7.20
CA VAL A 134 -2.85 5.15 -6.54
C VAL A 134 -3.45 6.54 -6.39
N ILE A 135 -2.65 7.49 -5.96
CA ILE A 135 -2.97 8.92 -5.82
C ILE A 135 -2.02 9.70 -6.70
N GLN A 136 -2.54 10.68 -7.44
CA GLN A 136 -1.71 11.39 -8.43
C GLN A 136 -0.76 12.42 -7.81
N HIS A 137 -1.16 13.12 -6.75
CA HIS A 137 -0.32 14.12 -6.11
C HIS A 137 -0.02 13.75 -4.66
N ASN A 138 1.17 14.08 -4.21
CA ASN A 138 1.59 13.82 -2.84
C ASN A 138 0.77 14.65 -1.86
N THR A 139 0.03 13.98 -0.97
CA THR A 139 -0.76 14.62 0.09
C THR A 139 -0.03 14.67 1.43
N SER A 140 1.28 14.39 1.45
CA SER A 140 2.04 14.41 2.68
C SER A 140 2.65 15.79 2.97
N GLY A 141 2.87 16.05 4.24
CA GLY A 141 3.42 17.30 4.73
C GLY A 141 3.63 17.29 6.23
N ILE A 142 4.03 18.42 6.76
CA ILE A 142 4.22 18.61 8.20
C ILE A 142 3.00 19.29 8.80
N VAL A 143 2.48 18.70 9.87
CA VAL A 143 1.39 19.24 10.67
C VAL A 143 1.90 19.67 12.05
N SER A 144 1.33 20.71 12.57
CA SER A 144 1.56 21.22 13.93
C SER A 144 0.27 21.79 14.53
N ARG A 145 0.28 22.12 15.81
CA ARG A 145 -0.84 22.85 16.44
C ARG A 145 -0.91 24.28 15.89
N LYS A 146 -2.11 24.72 15.57
CA LYS A 146 -2.37 26.06 15.04
C LYS A 146 -1.87 27.16 15.95
N GLY A 147 -1.27 28.18 15.36
CA GLY A 147 -0.85 29.39 16.07
C GLY A 147 0.40 29.25 16.93
N GLU A 148 1.13 28.13 16.84
CA GLU A 148 2.40 27.93 17.55
C GLU A 148 3.63 28.34 16.72
N GLY A 149 3.42 29.03 15.59
CA GLY A 149 4.45 29.62 14.74
C GLY A 149 5.09 28.65 13.77
N MET A 150 4.42 27.54 13.46
CA MET A 150 4.84 26.54 12.48
C MET A 150 3.89 26.48 11.27
N ASP A 151 3.38 27.62 10.85
CA ASP A 151 2.58 27.82 9.63
C ASP A 151 3.43 27.75 8.35
N ARG A 152 4.74 27.67 8.51
CA ARG A 152 5.75 27.53 7.44
C ARG A 152 6.96 26.75 7.93
N PRO A 153 7.78 26.16 7.04
CA PRO A 153 8.92 25.30 7.42
C PRO A 153 9.93 25.95 8.38
N LYS A 154 10.27 27.21 8.17
CA LYS A 154 11.19 27.94 9.07
C LYS A 154 10.72 27.95 10.53
N GLY A 155 9.39 27.89 10.78
CA GLY A 155 8.81 27.83 12.11
C GLY A 155 9.19 26.59 12.91
N MET A 156 9.80 25.59 12.29
CA MET A 156 10.29 24.37 12.97
C MET A 156 11.58 24.63 13.78
N GLU A 157 12.29 25.78 13.60
CA GLU A 157 13.47 26.10 14.40
C GLU A 157 13.14 26.10 15.91
N GLY A 158 13.92 25.36 16.68
CA GLY A 158 13.77 25.20 18.13
C GLY A 158 12.59 24.32 18.59
N LYS A 159 11.78 23.82 17.65
CA LYS A 159 10.64 22.94 17.90
C LYS A 159 11.04 21.47 17.81
N THR A 160 10.23 20.60 18.40
CA THR A 160 10.39 19.14 18.31
C THR A 160 9.66 18.60 17.08
N TYR A 161 10.34 17.78 16.31
CA TYR A 161 9.79 17.05 15.16
C TYR A 161 9.90 15.55 15.41
N ALA A 162 8.76 14.83 15.32
CA ALA A 162 8.72 13.38 15.39
C ALA A 162 9.28 12.78 14.10
N THR A 163 10.49 12.23 14.14
CA THR A 163 11.19 11.68 12.98
C THR A 163 11.16 10.15 12.98
N TRP A 164 11.02 9.55 11.80
CA TRP A 164 11.24 8.11 11.58
C TRP A 164 12.72 7.74 11.45
N GLU A 165 13.60 8.75 11.52
CA GLU A 165 15.06 8.63 11.35
C GLU A 165 15.50 8.16 9.95
N MET A 166 14.62 8.19 8.97
CA MET A 166 14.93 7.81 7.59
C MET A 166 15.77 8.88 6.90
N PRO A 167 16.84 8.53 6.16
CA PRO A 167 17.69 9.52 5.50
C PRO A 167 16.94 10.43 4.53
N ILE A 168 16.04 9.88 3.70
CA ILE A 168 15.25 10.64 2.72
C ILE A 168 14.30 11.60 3.44
N GLU A 169 13.58 11.15 4.45
CA GLU A 169 12.70 11.97 5.29
C GLU A 169 13.44 13.20 5.84
N LYS A 170 14.56 12.96 6.51
CA LYS A 170 15.36 14.04 7.11
C LYS A 170 15.91 15.01 6.06
N ALA A 171 16.29 14.50 4.89
CA ALA A 171 16.77 15.34 3.80
C ALA A 171 15.65 16.21 3.20
N MET A 172 14.42 15.68 3.07
CA MET A 172 13.28 16.45 2.61
C MET A 172 12.90 17.55 3.62
N VAL A 173 12.79 17.23 4.91
CA VAL A 173 12.50 18.22 5.95
C VAL A 173 13.59 19.29 6.01
N LYS A 174 14.86 18.88 5.93
CA LYS A 174 15.98 19.82 5.83
C LYS A 174 15.84 20.76 4.62
N ASN A 175 15.55 20.20 3.45
CA ASN A 175 15.40 20.99 2.22
C ASN A 175 14.32 22.06 2.37
N VAL A 176 13.13 21.73 2.87
CA VAL A 176 12.03 22.71 2.99
C VAL A 176 12.32 23.76 4.06
N VAL A 177 12.95 23.40 5.19
CA VAL A 177 13.33 24.33 6.26
C VAL A 177 14.38 25.32 5.75
N GLU A 178 15.45 24.84 5.10
CA GLU A 178 16.53 25.68 4.60
C GLU A 178 16.11 26.53 3.40
N SER A 179 15.28 26.02 2.51
CA SER A 179 14.69 26.77 1.39
C SER A 179 13.79 27.91 1.86
N ASP A 180 13.16 27.77 3.02
CA ASP A 180 12.36 28.83 3.67
C ASP A 180 13.21 29.81 4.51
N GLY A 181 14.55 29.69 4.45
CA GLY A 181 15.51 30.52 5.17
C GLY A 181 15.62 30.18 6.67
N GLY A 182 15.26 28.96 7.05
CA GLY A 182 15.49 28.40 8.37
C GLY A 182 16.81 27.65 8.49
N ASP A 183 17.11 27.20 9.70
CA ASP A 183 18.29 26.40 10.05
C ASP A 183 17.80 25.02 10.57
N PHE A 184 17.90 23.98 9.74
CA PHE A 184 17.52 22.63 10.13
C PHE A 184 18.29 22.10 11.36
N GLY A 185 19.53 22.56 11.57
CA GLY A 185 20.31 22.20 12.75
C GLY A 185 19.70 22.65 14.08
N LYS A 186 18.72 23.55 14.05
CA LYS A 186 17.95 23.97 15.22
C LYS A 186 16.67 23.18 15.44
N VAL A 187 16.23 22.36 14.49
CA VAL A 187 15.09 21.47 14.66
C VAL A 187 15.46 20.34 15.61
N LYS A 188 14.65 20.11 16.63
CA LYS A 188 14.88 19.05 17.60
C LYS A 188 14.26 17.76 17.11
N LEU A 189 15.07 16.87 16.55
CA LEU A 189 14.63 15.57 16.08
C LEU A 189 14.36 14.64 17.28
N VAL A 190 13.14 14.10 17.34
CA VAL A 190 12.73 13.14 18.37
C VAL A 190 12.35 11.84 17.65
N PRO A 191 13.17 10.78 17.78
CA PRO A 191 12.79 9.46 17.24
C PRO A 191 11.44 9.05 17.79
N SER A 192 10.49 8.75 16.93
CA SER A 192 9.12 8.51 17.34
C SER A 192 8.42 7.51 16.41
N THR A 193 7.73 6.57 17.02
CA THR A 193 6.72 5.72 16.38
C THR A 193 5.35 6.18 16.83
N VAL A 194 5.02 7.46 16.57
CA VAL A 194 3.68 7.99 16.85
C VAL A 194 2.65 7.19 16.07
N THR A 195 1.72 6.57 16.78
CA THR A 195 0.59 5.81 16.20
C THR A 195 -0.75 6.56 16.34
N ASP A 196 -0.77 7.65 17.12
CA ASP A 196 -1.91 8.55 17.29
C ASP A 196 -1.40 10.00 17.27
N GLU A 197 -1.42 10.59 16.08
CA GLU A 197 -0.90 11.93 15.80
C GLU A 197 -1.71 13.00 16.53
N VAL A 198 -3.02 12.82 16.64
CA VAL A 198 -3.91 13.74 17.35
C VAL A 198 -3.55 13.82 18.83
N SER A 199 -3.40 12.66 19.47
CA SER A 199 -3.00 12.58 20.88
C SER A 199 -1.60 13.16 21.10
N ALA A 200 -0.65 12.87 20.21
CA ALA A 200 0.72 13.38 20.32
C ALA A 200 0.78 14.91 20.26
N LEU A 201 0.03 15.54 19.34
CA LEU A 201 -0.07 16.99 19.25
C LEU A 201 -0.83 17.60 20.43
N ARG A 202 -1.97 17.03 20.86
CA ARG A 202 -2.77 17.52 22.00
C ARG A 202 -1.99 17.51 23.31
N THR A 203 -1.26 16.43 23.57
CA THR A 203 -0.46 16.28 24.79
C THR A 203 0.88 17.03 24.74
N LYS A 204 1.21 17.63 23.58
CA LYS A 204 2.46 18.34 23.35
C LYS A 204 3.71 17.45 23.53
N SER A 205 3.58 16.15 23.27
CA SER A 205 4.72 15.24 23.29
C SER A 205 5.73 15.55 22.18
N VAL A 206 5.21 16.08 21.07
CA VAL A 206 5.97 16.69 19.97
C VAL A 206 5.26 17.95 19.47
N ASP A 207 5.99 18.81 18.75
CA ASP A 207 5.43 20.03 18.17
C ASP A 207 4.95 19.83 16.76
N SER A 208 5.60 18.95 16.00
CA SER A 208 5.28 18.67 14.60
C SER A 208 5.50 17.21 14.22
N ILE A 209 4.75 16.75 13.21
CA ILE A 209 4.73 15.37 12.72
C ILE A 209 4.55 15.40 11.21
N TRP A 210 5.21 14.49 10.48
CA TRP A 210 4.90 14.21 9.09
C TRP A 210 3.62 13.36 9.01
N ILE A 211 2.67 13.82 8.23
CA ILE A 211 1.40 13.10 8.00
C ILE A 211 1.08 12.99 6.51
N PHE A 212 0.18 12.05 6.21
CA PHE A 212 -0.59 12.04 4.98
C PHE A 212 -1.96 12.66 5.28
N TYR A 213 -2.23 13.83 4.69
CA TYR A 213 -3.41 14.63 5.05
C TYR A 213 -4.73 13.87 4.87
N ALA A 214 -4.79 13.05 3.82
CA ALA A 214 -5.95 12.24 3.50
C ALA A 214 -6.47 11.36 4.67
N TRP A 215 -5.61 11.01 5.63
CA TRP A 215 -5.99 10.21 6.80
C TRP A 215 -5.82 10.99 8.10
N ALA A 216 -4.61 11.31 8.49
CA ALA A 216 -4.34 11.96 9.77
C ALA A 216 -4.84 13.42 9.81
N GLY A 217 -4.73 14.17 8.70
CA GLY A 217 -5.26 15.54 8.62
C GLY A 217 -6.78 15.56 8.74
N VAL A 218 -7.46 14.69 8.00
CA VAL A 218 -8.94 14.53 8.08
C VAL A 218 -9.36 14.10 9.48
N LYS A 219 -8.63 13.18 10.13
CA LYS A 219 -8.89 12.79 11.52
C LYS A 219 -8.78 13.98 12.47
N MET A 220 -7.77 14.83 12.30
CA MET A 220 -7.61 16.05 13.12
C MET A 220 -8.78 17.01 12.97
N GLU A 221 -9.26 17.20 11.74
CA GLU A 221 -10.46 18.03 11.48
C GLU A 221 -11.71 17.46 12.16
N LEU A 222 -11.99 16.16 12.01
CA LEU A 222 -13.13 15.47 12.64
C LEU A 222 -13.08 15.56 14.17
N GLU A 223 -11.89 15.46 14.75
CA GLU A 223 -11.71 15.58 16.20
C GLU A 223 -11.62 17.04 16.71
N GLY A 224 -11.74 18.02 15.82
CA GLY A 224 -11.71 19.45 16.18
C GLY A 224 -10.35 19.92 16.71
N LEU A 225 -9.25 19.35 16.20
CA LEU A 225 -7.90 19.83 16.48
C LEU A 225 -7.50 20.85 15.42
N ASP A 226 -7.46 22.13 15.78
CA ASP A 226 -6.95 23.18 14.90
C ASP A 226 -5.45 23.00 14.64
N THR A 227 -5.07 22.93 13.37
CA THR A 227 -3.69 22.69 12.94
C THR A 227 -3.20 23.74 11.94
N ASP A 228 -1.87 23.92 11.89
CA ASP A 228 -1.16 24.49 10.77
C ASP A 228 -0.54 23.32 9.98
N TYR A 229 -0.66 23.34 8.66
CA TYR A 229 -0.15 22.30 7.77
C TYR A 229 0.50 22.93 6.55
N PHE A 230 1.64 22.39 6.14
CA PHE A 230 2.25 22.71 4.85
C PHE A 230 2.60 21.42 4.10
N ALA A 231 2.10 21.33 2.86
CA ALA A 231 2.34 20.18 1.99
C ALA A 231 3.74 20.26 1.36
N PHE A 232 4.42 19.13 1.24
CA PHE A 232 5.72 19.08 0.58
C PHE A 232 5.66 19.42 -0.90
N ALA A 233 4.60 18.97 -1.59
CA ALA A 233 4.37 19.25 -3.01
C ALA A 233 4.28 20.75 -3.33
N ASP A 234 3.76 21.57 -2.39
CA ASP A 234 3.64 23.02 -2.56
C ASP A 234 4.97 23.75 -2.40
N LEU A 235 5.93 23.12 -1.71
CA LEU A 235 7.21 23.74 -1.35
C LEU A 235 8.34 23.40 -2.33
N ASN A 236 8.31 22.21 -2.91
CA ASN A 236 9.30 21.78 -3.88
C ASN A 236 8.64 20.83 -4.90
N PRO A 237 8.62 21.17 -6.19
CA PRO A 237 8.00 20.31 -7.21
C PRO A 237 8.55 18.88 -7.26
N ALA A 238 9.81 18.65 -6.87
CA ALA A 238 10.38 17.31 -6.78
C ALA A 238 9.72 16.47 -5.68
N PHE A 239 9.03 17.09 -4.72
CA PHE A 239 8.34 16.41 -3.63
C PHE A 239 6.88 16.07 -3.93
N ASP A 240 6.40 16.38 -5.13
CA ASP A 240 5.14 15.86 -5.65
C ASP A 240 5.33 14.45 -6.25
N TYR A 241 5.99 13.57 -5.49
CA TYR A 241 6.25 12.19 -5.88
C TYR A 241 5.07 11.27 -5.55
N TYR A 242 5.06 10.08 -6.18
CA TYR A 242 3.94 9.16 -6.04
C TYR A 242 3.96 8.40 -4.70
N THR A 243 2.89 8.60 -3.93
CA THR A 243 2.70 7.95 -2.63
C THR A 243 1.21 7.84 -2.29
N PRO A 244 0.60 6.60 -2.39
CA PRO A 244 1.24 5.32 -2.70
C PRO A 244 1.23 4.94 -4.19
N VAL A 245 1.96 3.86 -4.50
CA VAL A 245 1.98 3.17 -5.81
C VAL A 245 1.68 1.68 -5.64
N ILE A 246 1.14 1.05 -6.69
CA ILE A 246 1.10 -0.41 -6.80
C ILE A 246 2.40 -0.88 -7.42
N ILE A 247 3.07 -1.83 -6.76
CA ILE A 247 4.26 -2.52 -7.25
C ILE A 247 3.94 -3.94 -7.67
N ALA A 248 4.71 -4.48 -8.60
CA ALA A 248 4.60 -5.86 -9.06
C ALA A 248 5.97 -6.55 -9.11
N ASN A 249 5.97 -7.88 -8.97
CA ASN A 249 7.14 -8.73 -9.11
C ASN A 249 7.58 -8.81 -10.58
N ASN A 250 8.85 -8.50 -10.91
CA ASN A 250 9.33 -8.47 -12.27
C ASN A 250 9.26 -9.84 -12.98
N PRO A 251 9.71 -10.97 -12.38
CA PRO A 251 9.52 -12.28 -12.99
C PRO A 251 8.06 -12.62 -13.31
N PHE A 252 7.12 -12.20 -12.47
CA PHE A 252 5.69 -12.37 -12.74
C PHE A 252 5.24 -11.50 -13.93
N LEU A 253 5.66 -10.25 -14.01
CA LEU A 253 5.34 -9.36 -15.14
C LEU A 253 5.86 -9.92 -16.47
N GLU A 254 7.06 -10.55 -16.48
CA GLU A 254 7.68 -11.12 -17.66
C GLU A 254 7.00 -12.42 -18.12
N THR A 255 6.59 -13.27 -17.16
CA THR A 255 6.05 -14.60 -17.49
C THR A 255 4.54 -14.60 -17.66
N ASP A 256 3.84 -13.62 -17.08
CA ASP A 256 2.39 -13.59 -16.97
C ASP A 256 1.80 -12.17 -17.04
N GLY A 257 2.33 -11.36 -17.95
CA GLY A 257 1.92 -9.96 -18.14
C GLY A 257 0.42 -9.77 -18.44
N GLU A 258 -0.24 -10.77 -19.05
CA GLU A 258 -1.70 -10.70 -19.30
C GLU A 258 -2.50 -10.77 -18.00
N THR A 259 -2.09 -11.58 -17.04
CA THR A 259 -2.70 -11.59 -15.71
C THR A 259 -2.45 -10.27 -14.97
N ALA A 260 -1.27 -9.67 -15.15
CA ALA A 260 -0.99 -8.34 -14.59
C ALA A 260 -1.93 -7.26 -15.17
N ARG A 261 -2.17 -7.29 -16.48
CA ARG A 261 -3.15 -6.38 -17.14
C ARG A 261 -4.57 -6.63 -16.66
N ALA A 262 -4.99 -7.90 -16.53
CA ALA A 262 -6.30 -8.26 -16.00
C ALA A 262 -6.49 -7.73 -14.57
N PHE A 263 -5.49 -7.91 -13.70
CA PHE A 263 -5.51 -7.35 -12.34
C PHE A 263 -5.67 -5.84 -12.34
N LEU A 264 -4.86 -5.12 -13.13
CA LEU A 264 -4.90 -3.66 -13.17
C LEU A 264 -6.19 -3.11 -13.81
N ARG A 265 -6.81 -3.84 -14.77
CA ARG A 265 -8.16 -3.47 -15.28
C ARG A 265 -9.22 -3.53 -14.17
N ALA A 266 -9.21 -4.60 -13.37
CA ALA A 266 -10.14 -4.74 -12.25
C ALA A 266 -9.92 -3.66 -11.18
N VAL A 267 -8.67 -3.40 -10.82
CA VAL A 267 -8.30 -2.39 -9.82
C VAL A 267 -8.66 -0.98 -10.31
N SER A 268 -8.38 -0.65 -11.56
CA SER A 268 -8.76 0.64 -12.16
C SER A 268 -10.26 0.89 -12.03
N ARG A 269 -11.10 -0.09 -12.39
CA ARG A 269 -12.55 -0.02 -12.21
C ARG A 269 -12.94 0.22 -10.75
N GLY A 270 -12.24 -0.41 -9.82
CA GLY A 270 -12.48 -0.23 -8.39
C GLY A 270 -12.19 1.20 -7.90
N TYR A 271 -11.09 1.82 -8.35
CA TYR A 271 -10.80 3.22 -8.02
C TYR A 271 -11.71 4.19 -8.78
N GLU A 272 -12.07 3.92 -10.03
CA GLU A 272 -13.05 4.71 -10.76
C GLU A 272 -14.43 4.72 -10.07
N ASP A 273 -14.84 3.60 -9.50
CA ASP A 273 -16.06 3.52 -8.70
C ASP A 273 -15.92 4.30 -7.38
N ALA A 274 -14.77 4.21 -6.72
CA ALA A 274 -14.49 4.96 -5.51
C ALA A 274 -14.47 6.49 -5.74
N VAL A 275 -14.06 6.93 -6.93
CA VAL A 275 -14.17 8.35 -7.37
C VAL A 275 -15.64 8.75 -7.54
N LYS A 276 -16.44 7.91 -8.22
CA LYS A 276 -17.84 8.21 -8.57
C LYS A 276 -18.78 8.12 -7.36
N ASN A 277 -18.51 7.16 -6.47
CA ASN A 277 -19.38 6.79 -5.35
C ASN A 277 -18.57 6.71 -4.04
N PRO A 278 -17.97 7.82 -3.54
CA PRO A 278 -17.02 7.77 -2.42
C PRO A 278 -17.63 7.22 -1.13
N ARG A 279 -18.90 7.47 -0.84
CA ARG A 279 -19.57 6.95 0.38
C ARG A 279 -19.78 5.45 0.32
N GLU A 280 -20.31 4.93 -0.79
CA GLU A 280 -20.47 3.48 -1.00
C GLU A 280 -19.11 2.78 -0.91
N ALA A 281 -18.08 3.37 -1.50
CA ALA A 281 -16.72 2.84 -1.47
C ALA A 281 -16.13 2.78 -0.04
N ALA A 282 -16.41 3.80 0.79
CA ALA A 282 -16.03 3.79 2.20
C ALA A 282 -16.80 2.72 3.00
N GLU A 283 -18.09 2.53 2.72
CA GLU A 283 -18.90 1.47 3.35
C GLU A 283 -18.35 0.08 3.00
N ILE A 284 -17.97 -0.16 1.74
CA ILE A 284 -17.32 -1.41 1.30
C ILE A 284 -15.99 -1.62 2.03
N LEU A 285 -15.16 -0.59 2.14
CA LEU A 285 -13.90 -0.66 2.87
C LEU A 285 -14.13 -1.02 4.35
N CYS A 286 -15.05 -0.33 5.04
CA CYS A 286 -15.38 -0.60 6.44
C CYS A 286 -15.99 -1.98 6.66
N ALA A 287 -16.80 -2.49 5.72
CA ALA A 287 -17.32 -3.85 5.78
C ALA A 287 -16.20 -4.91 5.69
N ALA A 288 -15.14 -4.61 4.95
CA ALA A 288 -13.98 -5.47 4.79
C ALA A 288 -12.95 -5.33 5.94
N ALA A 289 -12.93 -4.20 6.63
CA ALA A 289 -12.04 -3.85 7.73
C ALA A 289 -12.84 -3.21 8.89
N PRO A 290 -13.53 -4.03 9.70
CA PRO A 290 -14.48 -3.55 10.72
C PRO A 290 -13.84 -2.76 11.87
N GLU A 291 -12.51 -2.77 11.97
CA GLU A 291 -11.72 -1.96 12.93
C GLU A 291 -11.64 -0.48 12.56
N LEU A 292 -12.01 -0.11 11.32
CA LEU A 292 -11.96 1.27 10.87
C LEU A 292 -13.11 2.10 11.49
N ASP A 293 -12.81 3.35 11.79
CA ASP A 293 -13.83 4.35 12.11
C ASP A 293 -14.58 4.73 10.82
N PRO A 294 -15.91 4.47 10.73
CA PRO A 294 -16.68 4.74 9.52
C PRO A 294 -16.78 6.23 9.17
N GLU A 295 -16.77 7.13 10.17
CA GLU A 295 -16.83 8.58 9.95
C GLU A 295 -15.51 9.07 9.34
N LEU A 296 -14.38 8.61 9.87
CA LEU A 296 -13.06 8.89 9.31
C LEU A 296 -12.92 8.29 7.89
N ALA A 297 -13.33 7.05 7.69
CA ALA A 297 -13.24 6.40 6.38
C ALA A 297 -14.07 7.14 5.33
N ALA A 298 -15.29 7.57 5.67
CA ALA A 298 -16.15 8.32 4.76
C ALA A 298 -15.56 9.70 4.41
N ALA A 299 -15.12 10.46 5.40
CA ALA A 299 -14.54 11.79 5.19
C ALA A 299 -13.21 11.71 4.40
N SER A 300 -12.35 10.77 4.74
CA SER A 300 -11.11 10.51 4.01
C SER A 300 -11.36 10.07 2.57
N GLN A 301 -12.35 9.23 2.34
CA GLN A 301 -12.72 8.78 0.99
C GLN A 301 -13.29 9.94 0.15
N GLU A 302 -14.10 10.81 0.72
CA GLU A 302 -14.59 12.03 0.05
C GLU A 302 -13.42 12.97 -0.28
N TYR A 303 -12.45 13.12 0.62
CA TYR A 303 -11.24 13.92 0.38
C TYR A 303 -10.38 13.35 -0.77
N LEU A 304 -10.27 12.00 -0.89
CA LEU A 304 -9.46 11.35 -1.91
C LEU A 304 -10.14 11.18 -3.26
N ALA A 305 -11.46 11.31 -3.34
CA ALA A 305 -12.22 11.01 -4.55
C ALA A 305 -11.71 11.76 -5.80
N ASP A 306 -11.36 13.04 -5.66
CA ASP A 306 -10.80 13.86 -6.76
C ASP A 306 -9.28 13.73 -6.89
N LYS A 307 -8.58 12.98 -6.03
CA LYS A 307 -7.12 12.87 -6.00
C LYS A 307 -6.58 11.56 -6.55
N TYR A 308 -7.41 10.51 -6.60
CA TYR A 308 -6.97 9.23 -7.16
C TYR A 308 -6.58 9.34 -8.63
N GLN A 309 -7.31 10.09 -9.42
CA GLN A 309 -6.99 10.32 -10.84
C GLN A 309 -6.51 11.74 -11.10
N ALA A 310 -7.05 12.75 -10.40
CA ALA A 310 -6.75 14.17 -10.53
C ALA A 310 -6.64 14.64 -11.99
N ASP A 311 -5.48 15.15 -12.38
CA ASP A 311 -5.18 15.66 -13.73
C ASP A 311 -4.69 14.58 -14.72
N ALA A 312 -4.51 13.32 -14.26
CA ALA A 312 -4.07 12.23 -15.12
C ALA A 312 -5.16 11.82 -16.13
N ALA A 313 -4.75 11.43 -17.33
CA ALA A 313 -5.67 10.99 -18.38
C ALA A 313 -6.49 9.75 -18.01
N ARG A 314 -5.95 8.92 -17.11
CA ARG A 314 -6.58 7.70 -16.55
C ARG A 314 -6.01 7.42 -15.17
N TRP A 315 -6.78 6.70 -14.36
CA TRP A 315 -6.27 6.23 -13.07
C TRP A 315 -5.03 5.35 -13.25
N GLY A 316 -4.11 5.48 -12.33
CA GLY A 316 -2.90 4.65 -12.28
C GLY A 316 -1.73 5.16 -13.11
N TYR A 317 -1.93 6.13 -14.00
CA TYR A 317 -0.86 6.64 -14.85
C TYR A 317 0.27 7.27 -14.04
N ILE A 318 1.50 6.86 -14.33
CA ILE A 318 2.72 7.43 -13.76
C ILE A 318 3.33 8.37 -14.81
N ASP A 319 3.37 9.67 -14.52
CA ASP A 319 4.04 10.65 -15.35
C ASP A 319 5.56 10.50 -15.23
N PRO A 320 6.28 10.24 -16.32
CA PRO A 320 7.73 10.06 -16.27
C PRO A 320 8.50 11.28 -15.75
N ALA A 321 8.03 12.49 -16.06
CA ALA A 321 8.71 13.70 -15.63
C ALA A 321 8.60 13.88 -14.12
N ARG A 322 7.42 13.65 -13.53
CA ARG A 322 7.21 13.69 -12.07
C ARG A 322 7.99 12.59 -11.38
N TRP A 323 7.95 11.35 -11.90
CA TRP A 323 8.71 10.24 -11.35
C TRP A 323 10.21 10.54 -11.31
N ASN A 324 10.77 11.00 -12.41
CA ASN A 324 12.19 11.32 -12.54
C ASN A 324 12.61 12.54 -11.73
N ALA A 325 11.71 13.52 -11.51
CA ALA A 325 12.02 14.71 -10.71
C ALA A 325 12.42 14.35 -9.28
N PHE A 326 11.70 13.42 -8.64
CA PHE A 326 12.03 12.97 -7.28
C PHE A 326 13.35 12.18 -7.25
N TYR A 327 13.53 11.22 -8.15
CA TYR A 327 14.76 10.43 -8.19
C TYR A 327 15.98 11.28 -8.62
N GLY A 328 15.77 12.26 -9.50
CA GLY A 328 16.79 13.26 -9.82
C GLY A 328 17.23 14.04 -8.58
N TRP A 329 16.25 14.49 -7.77
CA TRP A 329 16.54 15.17 -6.50
C TRP A 329 17.29 14.27 -5.51
N LEU A 330 16.96 12.99 -5.39
CA LEU A 330 17.72 12.02 -4.56
C LEU A 330 19.16 11.89 -5.04
N ASN A 331 19.37 11.80 -6.36
CA ASN A 331 20.68 11.67 -6.98
C ASN A 331 21.55 12.95 -6.76
N GLU A 332 20.96 14.13 -6.97
CA GLU A 332 21.64 15.42 -6.76
C GLU A 332 22.08 15.62 -5.31
N ASN A 333 21.29 15.13 -4.36
CA ASN A 333 21.58 15.22 -2.93
C ASN A 333 22.39 14.02 -2.39
N GLN A 334 22.77 13.07 -3.26
CA GLN A 334 23.58 11.89 -2.91
C GLN A 334 22.98 11.09 -1.74
N LEU A 335 21.66 10.92 -1.76
CA LEU A 335 20.91 10.24 -0.69
C LEU A 335 20.97 8.71 -0.77
N LEU A 336 21.51 8.18 -1.87
CA LEU A 336 21.72 6.76 -2.12
C LEU A 336 23.16 6.52 -2.58
N ASP A 337 23.67 5.33 -2.32
CA ASP A 337 25.05 4.94 -2.70
C ASP A 337 25.23 4.85 -4.23
N THR A 338 24.15 4.63 -4.97
CA THR A 338 24.14 4.52 -6.43
C THR A 338 23.05 5.42 -7.01
N GLN A 339 23.37 6.10 -8.11
CA GLN A 339 22.38 6.90 -8.83
C GLN A 339 21.28 6.03 -9.42
N ILE A 340 20.05 6.49 -9.29
CA ILE A 340 18.90 5.88 -9.95
C ILE A 340 18.86 6.36 -11.40
N PRO A 341 18.86 5.44 -12.40
CA PRO A 341 18.75 5.82 -13.79
C PRO A 341 17.41 6.48 -14.10
N GLU A 342 17.39 7.34 -15.11
CA GLU A 342 16.14 7.91 -15.63
C GLU A 342 15.18 6.81 -16.08
N ASN A 343 13.90 6.96 -15.75
CA ASN A 343 12.81 6.01 -15.99
C ASN A 343 12.97 4.65 -15.30
N ALA A 344 13.87 4.50 -14.32
CA ALA A 344 13.99 3.28 -13.57
C ALA A 344 12.81 3.07 -12.60
N GLY A 345 12.39 1.82 -12.44
CA GLY A 345 11.50 1.37 -11.36
C GLY A 345 10.01 1.55 -11.62
N PHE A 346 9.55 2.00 -12.80
CA PHE A 346 8.13 2.03 -13.14
C PHE A 346 7.85 1.58 -14.58
N SER A 347 6.59 1.21 -14.85
CA SER A 347 6.05 0.95 -16.19
C SER A 347 4.56 1.23 -16.25
N ASN A 348 4.11 1.89 -17.32
CA ASN A 348 2.71 2.09 -17.66
C ASN A 348 2.15 1.02 -18.62
N ASP A 349 2.95 0.02 -19.03
CA ASP A 349 2.60 -0.95 -20.09
C ASP A 349 1.50 -1.93 -19.71
N TYR A 350 1.21 -2.04 -18.42
CA TYR A 350 0.21 -2.96 -17.87
C TYR A 350 -1.12 -2.29 -17.55
N LEU A 351 -1.20 -0.95 -17.59
CA LEU A 351 -2.43 -0.21 -17.37
C LEU A 351 -3.44 -0.39 -18.53
N PRO A 352 -4.75 -0.38 -18.25
CA PRO A 352 -5.78 -0.36 -19.28
C PRO A 352 -5.60 0.86 -20.19
N GLN A 353 -5.87 0.66 -21.49
CA GLN A 353 -5.75 1.72 -22.52
C GLN A 353 -6.99 2.62 -22.52
#